data_23c17f991371de0a43054af355f56529
#
_entry.id   23c17f991371de0a43054af355f56529
#
_cell.length_a   1.000
_cell.length_b   1.000
_cell.length_c   1.000
_cell.angle_alpha   90.00
_cell.angle_beta   90.00
_cell.angle_gamma   90.00
#
_symmetry.space_group_name_H-M   'P 1'
#
loop_
_entity.id
_entity.type
_entity.pdbx_description
1 polymer ?
#
loop_
_entity_poly.entity_id
_entity_poly.type
_entity_poly.pdbx_seq_one_letter_code
_entity_poly.pdbx_strand_id
1 'polypeptide(L)'
;TVLIVEDSRFICEAARLMCLHSGARLRRADSLAAARRHLNVYFPTIVIIDVGLPDGSGLQLISELAGASPRIGVILGTSGDDLMNHQSLKAGADGFLAKPFENLSCFQSTILQLLPVEQKPKGPIVLQDAPVLPDLITFRDDLVQALISLKDYLSSKEEGFIRSFLARVCAASGDDYMQEAIKTGYIDQLCAKIEHRIGQIAIL
;
A
#
# COMPACT_ATOMS: atom_id res chain seq x y z
N THR A 1 11.94 9.82 8.41
CA THR A 1 10.48 9.65 8.43
C THR A 1 10.03 9.13 7.07
N VAL A 2 9.16 8.12 7.08
CA VAL A 2 8.52 7.54 5.90
C VAL A 2 7.06 8.00 5.85
N LEU A 3 6.60 8.50 4.71
CA LEU A 3 5.18 8.71 4.43
C LEU A 3 4.73 7.58 3.49
N ILE A 4 3.74 6.81 3.87
CA ILE A 4 3.04 5.88 2.98
C ILE A 4 1.70 6.46 2.56
N VAL A 5 1.43 6.44 1.25
CA VAL A 5 0.16 6.85 0.65
C VAL A 5 -0.53 5.59 0.14
N GLU A 6 -1.50 5.09 0.93
CA GLU A 6 -2.09 3.76 0.77
C GLU A 6 -3.47 3.73 1.44
N ASP A 7 -4.49 3.29 0.72
CA ASP A 7 -5.86 3.22 1.21
C ASP A 7 -6.13 1.98 2.09
N SER A 8 -5.43 0.86 1.86
CA SER A 8 -5.54 -0.35 2.66
C SER A 8 -4.88 -0.20 4.04
N ARG A 9 -5.63 -0.48 5.09
CA ARG A 9 -5.11 -0.53 6.47
C ARG A 9 -4.16 -1.70 6.66
N PHE A 10 -4.50 -2.84 6.06
CA PHE A 10 -3.69 -4.06 6.14
C PHE A 10 -2.30 -3.87 5.53
N ILE A 11 -2.23 -3.27 4.33
CA ILE A 11 -0.95 -2.98 3.65
C ILE A 11 -0.15 -1.92 4.43
N CYS A 12 -0.83 -0.89 4.97
CA CYS A 12 -0.17 0.09 5.84
C CYS A 12 0.41 -0.53 7.10
N GLU A 13 -0.27 -1.52 7.70
CA GLU A 13 0.21 -2.20 8.89
C GLU A 13 1.44 -3.05 8.58
N ALA A 14 1.46 -3.76 7.44
CA ALA A 14 2.66 -4.45 6.96
C ALA A 14 3.86 -3.51 6.85
N ALA A 15 3.67 -2.38 6.16
CA ALA A 15 4.71 -1.36 6.01
C ALA A 15 5.14 -0.75 7.37
N ARG A 16 4.19 -0.57 8.31
CA ARG A 16 4.49 -0.07 9.65
C ARG A 16 5.39 -1.01 10.43
N LEU A 17 5.09 -2.30 10.40
CA LEU A 17 5.91 -3.32 11.06
C LEU A 17 7.32 -3.37 10.46
N MET A 18 7.45 -3.32 9.13
CA MET A 18 8.75 -3.28 8.45
C MET A 18 9.55 -2.03 8.80
N CYS A 19 8.91 -0.85 8.87
CA CYS A 19 9.53 0.39 9.30
C CYS A 19 9.95 0.33 10.78
N LEU A 20 9.13 -0.26 11.66
CA LEU A 20 9.44 -0.40 13.07
C LEU A 20 10.71 -1.22 13.29
N HIS A 21 10.85 -2.36 12.59
CA HIS A 21 12.07 -3.19 12.64
C HIS A 21 13.32 -2.44 12.11
N SER A 22 13.10 -1.42 11.29
CA SER A 22 14.18 -0.57 10.74
C SER A 22 14.42 0.69 11.58
N GLY A 23 13.75 0.88 12.73
CA GLY A 23 13.83 2.09 13.55
C GLY A 23 13.26 3.34 12.86
N ALA A 24 12.51 3.20 11.78
CA ALA A 24 11.90 4.30 11.03
C ALA A 24 10.51 4.64 11.54
N ARG A 25 10.16 5.92 11.50
CA ARG A 25 8.80 6.39 11.81
C ARG A 25 7.97 6.44 10.54
N LEU A 26 6.84 5.73 10.53
CA LEU A 26 5.87 5.77 9.46
C LEU A 26 4.73 6.76 9.76
N ARG A 27 4.33 7.52 8.75
CA ARG A 27 3.09 8.30 8.69
C ARG A 27 2.26 7.74 7.54
N ARG A 28 0.93 7.73 7.70
CA ARG A 28 -0.01 7.22 6.71
C ARG A 28 -0.86 8.36 6.14
N ALA A 29 -1.08 8.31 4.83
CA ALA A 29 -2.13 9.01 4.12
C ALA A 29 -2.95 7.97 3.33
N ASP A 30 -4.27 8.06 3.36
CA ASP A 30 -5.18 7.12 2.71
C ASP A 30 -5.67 7.59 1.32
N SER A 31 -5.19 8.73 0.88
CA SER A 31 -5.61 9.39 -0.35
C SER A 31 -4.57 10.41 -0.81
N LEU A 32 -4.64 10.83 -2.07
CA LEU A 32 -3.81 11.94 -2.60
C LEU A 32 -4.06 13.24 -1.83
N ALA A 33 -5.32 13.52 -1.51
CA ALA A 33 -5.68 14.71 -0.73
C ALA A 33 -5.05 14.68 0.67
N ALA A 34 -5.07 13.53 1.35
CA ALA A 34 -4.41 13.36 2.64
C ALA A 34 -2.88 13.48 2.52
N ALA A 35 -2.29 12.87 1.48
CA ALA A 35 -0.85 12.98 1.22
C ALA A 35 -0.41 14.45 1.06
N ARG A 36 -1.12 15.23 0.25
CA ARG A 36 -0.82 16.67 0.07
C ARG A 36 -0.93 17.45 1.37
N ARG A 37 -1.93 17.15 2.23
CA ARG A 37 -2.02 17.77 3.58
C ARG A 37 -0.80 17.44 4.44
N HIS A 38 -0.33 16.20 4.43
CA HIS A 38 0.90 15.81 5.13
C HIS A 38 2.12 16.55 4.62
N LEU A 39 2.29 16.61 3.30
CA LEU A 39 3.43 17.26 2.64
C LEU A 39 3.48 18.78 2.85
N ASN A 40 2.33 19.41 3.09
CA ASN A 40 2.26 20.84 3.45
C ASN A 40 2.73 21.12 4.90
N VAL A 41 2.78 20.09 5.76
CA VAL A 41 3.12 20.25 7.20
C VAL A 41 4.56 19.82 7.50
N TYR A 42 5.06 18.79 6.83
CA TYR A 42 6.41 18.27 7.05
C TYR A 42 7.00 17.64 5.79
N PHE A 43 8.33 17.55 5.77
CA PHE A 43 9.09 17.01 4.66
C PHE A 43 9.59 15.59 5.01
N PRO A 44 9.02 14.51 4.45
CA PRO A 44 9.47 13.15 4.72
C PRO A 44 10.79 12.86 4.01
N THR A 45 11.57 11.94 4.56
CA THR A 45 12.80 11.44 3.92
C THR A 45 12.47 10.52 2.74
N ILE A 46 11.39 9.72 2.89
CA ILE A 46 10.94 8.71 1.93
C ILE A 46 9.43 8.84 1.78
N VAL A 47 8.93 8.74 0.55
CA VAL A 47 7.50 8.58 0.25
C VAL A 47 7.29 7.29 -0.52
N ILE A 48 6.35 6.46 -0.05
CA ILE A 48 5.89 5.24 -0.74
C ILE A 48 4.45 5.51 -1.20
N ILE A 49 4.18 5.40 -2.50
CA ILE A 49 2.91 5.83 -3.09
C ILE A 49 2.25 4.67 -3.82
N ASP A 50 1.07 4.25 -3.38
CA ASP A 50 0.24 3.34 -4.17
C ASP A 50 -0.21 4.02 -5.47
N VAL A 51 -0.10 3.29 -6.57
CA VAL A 51 -0.53 3.77 -7.89
C VAL A 51 -2.06 3.87 -7.97
N GLY A 52 -2.78 2.99 -7.28
CA GLY A 52 -4.24 2.88 -7.34
C GLY A 52 -4.94 3.44 -6.09
N LEU A 53 -5.12 4.75 -5.99
CA LEU A 53 -5.77 5.42 -4.87
C LEU A 53 -7.24 5.80 -5.18
N PRO A 54 -8.10 5.97 -4.16
CA PRO A 54 -9.53 6.24 -4.35
C PRO A 54 -9.81 7.56 -5.05
N ASP A 55 -8.96 8.56 -4.85
CA ASP A 55 -9.14 9.92 -5.36
C ASP A 55 -8.24 10.26 -6.57
N GLY A 56 -7.55 9.25 -7.15
CA GLY A 56 -6.78 9.44 -8.36
C GLY A 56 -5.59 8.49 -8.51
N SER A 57 -4.77 8.73 -9.52
CA SER A 57 -3.57 7.95 -9.79
C SER A 57 -2.38 8.44 -8.95
N GLY A 58 -1.73 7.52 -8.22
CA GLY A 58 -0.49 7.81 -7.51
C GLY A 58 0.66 8.24 -8.42
N LEU A 59 0.62 7.86 -9.71
CA LEU A 59 1.61 8.32 -10.70
C LEU A 59 1.63 9.84 -10.83
N GLN A 60 0.46 10.49 -10.69
CA GLN A 60 0.39 11.95 -10.71
C GLN A 60 1.16 12.56 -9.54
N LEU A 61 0.95 12.03 -8.31
CA LEU A 61 1.67 12.51 -7.13
C LEU A 61 3.18 12.24 -7.25
N ILE A 62 3.58 11.07 -7.78
CA ILE A 62 4.99 10.76 -8.06
C ILE A 62 5.60 11.85 -8.96
N SER A 63 4.93 12.18 -10.07
CA SER A 63 5.40 13.19 -11.02
C SER A 63 5.49 14.60 -10.40
N GLU A 64 4.50 14.99 -9.60
CA GLU A 64 4.50 16.25 -8.85
C GLU A 64 5.71 16.34 -7.90
N LEU A 65 5.97 15.28 -7.13
CA LEU A 65 7.06 15.25 -6.15
C LEU A 65 8.45 15.12 -6.80
N ALA A 66 8.55 14.41 -7.92
CA ALA A 66 9.79 14.29 -8.67
C ALA A 66 10.25 15.63 -9.26
N GLY A 67 9.30 16.47 -9.68
CA GLY A 67 9.55 17.83 -10.20
C GLY A 67 9.63 18.91 -9.12
N ALA A 68 9.40 18.60 -7.85
CA ALA A 68 9.40 19.58 -6.77
C ALA A 68 10.80 20.07 -6.40
N SER A 69 10.89 21.32 -5.91
CA SER A 69 12.13 21.89 -5.37
C SER A 69 11.82 22.55 -4.02
N PRO A 70 12.39 22.05 -2.90
CA PRO A 70 13.30 20.90 -2.80
C PRO A 70 12.59 19.56 -3.09
N ARG A 71 13.32 18.59 -3.64
CA ARG A 71 12.83 17.26 -3.93
C ARG A 71 12.93 16.34 -2.70
N ILE A 72 11.97 15.48 -2.51
CA ILE A 72 12.03 14.41 -1.48
C ILE A 72 13.18 13.45 -1.80
N GLY A 73 13.88 12.99 -0.76
CA GLY A 73 15.08 12.16 -0.90
C GLY A 73 14.85 10.87 -1.67
N VAL A 74 13.75 10.13 -1.35
CA VAL A 74 13.38 8.88 -2.05
C VAL A 74 11.88 8.85 -2.30
N ILE A 75 11.49 8.62 -3.55
CA ILE A 75 10.11 8.44 -4.00
C ILE A 75 9.97 7.03 -4.55
N LEU A 76 9.11 6.21 -3.93
CA LEU A 76 8.82 4.83 -4.34
C LEU A 76 7.38 4.72 -4.82
N GLY A 77 7.18 4.09 -5.99
CA GLY A 77 5.88 3.59 -6.38
C GLY A 77 5.61 2.23 -5.73
N THR A 78 4.34 1.87 -5.52
CA THR A 78 3.95 0.53 -5.12
C THR A 78 2.65 0.11 -5.79
N SER A 79 2.53 -1.15 -6.18
CA SER A 79 1.32 -1.75 -6.75
C SER A 79 1.37 -3.26 -6.68
N GLY A 80 0.18 -3.91 -6.75
CA GLY A 80 0.07 -5.34 -7.00
C GLY A 80 0.15 -5.73 -8.49
N ASP A 81 0.31 -4.74 -9.37
CA ASP A 81 0.49 -4.95 -10.81
C ASP A 81 1.92 -4.59 -11.19
N ASP A 82 2.70 -5.58 -11.61
CA ASP A 82 4.10 -5.42 -12.00
C ASP A 82 4.29 -4.45 -13.18
N LEU A 83 3.29 -4.28 -14.04
CA LEU A 83 3.32 -3.30 -15.14
C LEU A 83 3.46 -1.86 -14.63
N MET A 84 3.04 -1.59 -13.39
CA MET A 84 3.13 -0.28 -12.76
C MET A 84 4.56 0.11 -12.37
N ASN A 85 5.49 -0.86 -12.30
CA ASN A 85 6.91 -0.57 -12.04
C ASN A 85 7.48 0.40 -13.10
N HIS A 86 7.38 0.04 -14.38
CA HIS A 86 7.89 0.88 -15.45
C HIS A 86 7.20 2.25 -15.50
N GLN A 87 5.89 2.30 -15.25
CA GLN A 87 5.14 3.56 -15.25
C GLN A 87 5.53 4.45 -14.07
N SER A 88 5.78 3.89 -12.89
CA SER A 88 6.24 4.62 -11.70
C SER A 88 7.63 5.24 -11.93
N LEU A 89 8.57 4.48 -12.48
CA LEU A 89 9.89 4.98 -12.83
C LEU A 89 9.81 6.08 -13.90
N LYS A 90 8.97 5.92 -14.92
CA LYS A 90 8.74 6.94 -15.95
C LYS A 90 8.11 8.22 -15.38
N ALA A 91 7.29 8.11 -14.34
CA ALA A 91 6.72 9.25 -13.63
C ALA A 91 7.74 9.97 -12.74
N GLY A 92 8.93 9.39 -12.51
CA GLY A 92 10.02 9.99 -11.73
C GLY A 92 10.25 9.38 -10.35
N ALA A 93 9.68 8.19 -10.08
CA ALA A 93 10.03 7.42 -8.90
C ALA A 93 11.50 6.94 -8.97
N ASP A 94 12.15 6.85 -7.80
CA ASP A 94 13.50 6.33 -7.67
C ASP A 94 13.54 4.79 -7.67
N GLY A 95 12.39 4.16 -7.38
CA GLY A 95 12.25 2.71 -7.35
C GLY A 95 10.79 2.29 -7.19
N PHE A 96 10.59 0.98 -7.04
CA PHE A 96 9.27 0.37 -6.94
C PHE A 96 9.27 -0.77 -5.93
N LEU A 97 8.17 -0.89 -5.19
CA LEU A 97 7.90 -1.98 -4.26
C LEU A 97 6.66 -2.74 -4.74
N ALA A 98 6.84 -3.99 -5.19
CA ALA A 98 5.72 -4.84 -5.55
C ALA A 98 4.91 -5.23 -4.29
N LYS A 99 3.60 -5.36 -4.44
CA LYS A 99 2.71 -5.92 -3.41
C LYS A 99 2.36 -7.37 -3.78
N PRO A 100 2.27 -8.28 -2.80
CA PRO A 100 2.51 -8.08 -1.37
C PRO A 100 3.97 -7.80 -1.05
N PHE A 101 4.24 -7.08 0.05
CA PHE A 101 5.61 -6.92 0.54
C PHE A 101 6.11 -8.28 1.02
N GLU A 102 6.98 -8.94 0.24
CA GLU A 102 7.37 -10.34 0.45
C GLU A 102 8.02 -10.59 1.81
N ASN A 103 9.03 -9.80 2.14
CA ASN A 103 9.75 -9.92 3.41
C ASN A 103 10.46 -8.62 3.79
N LEU A 104 10.90 -8.58 5.04
CA LEU A 104 11.58 -7.42 5.61
C LEU A 104 12.91 -7.11 4.89
N SER A 105 13.66 -8.13 4.48
CA SER A 105 14.96 -7.92 3.82
C SER A 105 14.82 -7.28 2.45
N CYS A 106 13.84 -7.69 1.65
CA CYS A 106 13.54 -7.08 0.36
C CYS A 106 13.12 -5.61 0.51
N PHE A 107 12.19 -5.34 1.43
CA PHE A 107 11.73 -3.98 1.73
C PHE A 107 12.88 -3.07 2.18
N GLN A 108 13.71 -3.53 3.13
CA GLN A 108 14.84 -2.78 3.63
C GLN A 108 15.91 -2.54 2.58
N SER A 109 16.27 -3.58 1.80
CA SER A 109 17.32 -3.46 0.78
C SER A 109 16.94 -2.46 -0.31
N THR A 110 15.68 -2.49 -0.78
CA THR A 110 15.18 -1.52 -1.77
C THR A 110 15.31 -0.09 -1.27
N ILE A 111 14.90 0.18 -0.04
CA ILE A 111 15.00 1.53 0.55
C ILE A 111 16.46 1.94 0.77
N LEU A 112 17.27 1.05 1.35
CA LEU A 112 18.65 1.36 1.70
C LEU A 112 19.54 1.60 0.48
N GLN A 113 19.27 0.94 -0.65
CA GLN A 113 20.00 1.17 -1.89
C GLN A 113 19.77 2.60 -2.41
N LEU A 114 18.58 3.14 -2.24
CA LEU A 114 18.17 4.46 -2.77
C LEU A 114 18.48 5.62 -1.83
N LEU A 115 18.68 5.36 -0.52
CA LEU A 115 19.01 6.41 0.43
C LEU A 115 20.38 7.01 0.14
N PRO A 116 20.54 8.36 0.24
CA PRO A 116 21.83 9.02 0.25
C PRO A 116 22.76 8.43 1.32
N VAL A 117 24.07 8.40 1.03
CA VAL A 117 25.08 7.78 1.92
C VAL A 117 25.01 8.36 3.34
N GLU A 118 24.77 9.66 3.45
CA GLU A 118 24.69 10.40 4.72
C GLU A 118 23.50 9.99 5.58
N GLN A 119 22.46 9.42 4.95
CA GLN A 119 21.20 9.00 5.60
C GLN A 119 21.15 7.48 5.84
N LYS A 120 22.13 6.73 5.33
CA LYS A 120 22.25 5.31 5.58
C LYS A 120 22.65 5.04 7.03
N PRO A 121 22.12 3.96 7.66
CA PRO A 121 22.54 3.55 8.99
C PRO A 121 24.05 3.32 9.03
N LYS A 122 24.71 3.77 10.10
CA LYS A 122 26.14 3.52 10.31
C LYS A 122 26.33 2.14 10.95
N GLY A 123 27.03 1.24 10.28
CA GLY A 123 27.36 -0.11 10.80
C GLY A 123 26.82 -1.24 9.92
N PRO A 124 27.12 -2.49 10.30
CA PRO A 124 26.62 -3.65 9.57
C PRO A 124 25.11 -3.73 9.68
N ILE A 125 24.43 -3.82 8.53
CA ILE A 125 22.98 -3.99 8.45
C ILE A 125 22.72 -5.49 8.38
N VAL A 126 22.14 -6.07 9.45
CA VAL A 126 21.65 -7.44 9.41
C VAL A 126 20.23 -7.38 8.84
N LEU A 127 20.09 -7.79 7.59
CA LEU A 127 18.78 -7.96 6.97
C LEU A 127 18.14 -9.23 7.56
N GLN A 128 17.05 -9.07 8.29
CA GLN A 128 16.30 -10.20 8.84
C GLN A 128 15.33 -10.73 7.78
N ASP A 129 15.42 -12.00 7.47
CA ASP A 129 14.52 -12.66 6.52
C ASP A 129 13.28 -13.20 7.25
N ALA A 130 12.61 -12.35 7.98
CA ALA A 130 11.40 -12.69 8.71
C ALA A 130 10.16 -12.27 7.92
N PRO A 131 9.17 -13.16 7.77
CA PRO A 131 7.88 -12.78 7.23
C PRO A 131 7.21 -11.78 8.18
N VAL A 132 6.71 -10.69 7.65
CA VAL A 132 5.94 -9.72 8.41
C VAL A 132 4.47 -9.98 8.12
N LEU A 133 3.77 -10.54 9.11
CA LEU A 133 2.33 -10.80 9.00
C LEU A 133 1.56 -9.67 9.70
N PRO A 134 0.78 -8.89 8.95
CA PRO A 134 -0.12 -7.90 9.52
C PRO A 134 -1.24 -8.55 10.32
N ASP A 135 -1.85 -7.78 11.22
CA ASP A 135 -2.98 -8.22 12.01
C ASP A 135 -4.21 -8.51 11.14
N LEU A 136 -4.85 -9.66 11.36
CA LEU A 136 -6.10 -10.05 10.70
C LEU A 136 -7.26 -9.09 10.99
N ILE A 137 -7.20 -8.33 12.09
CA ILE A 137 -8.20 -7.30 12.40
C ILE A 137 -8.18 -6.20 11.33
N THR A 138 -7.01 -5.74 10.91
CA THR A 138 -6.88 -4.73 9.85
C THR A 138 -7.35 -5.26 8.50
N PHE A 139 -7.12 -6.53 8.20
CA PHE A 139 -7.67 -7.20 7.02
C PHE A 139 -9.20 -7.24 7.06
N ARG A 140 -9.78 -7.62 8.21
CA ARG A 140 -11.22 -7.61 8.43
C ARG A 140 -11.83 -6.22 8.24
N ASP A 141 -11.18 -5.19 8.78
CA ASP A 141 -11.62 -3.78 8.63
C ASP A 141 -11.68 -3.36 7.15
N ASP A 142 -10.68 -3.74 6.36
CA ASP A 142 -10.67 -3.47 4.91
C ASP A 142 -11.81 -4.21 4.18
N LEU A 143 -12.09 -5.47 4.57
CA LEU A 143 -13.24 -6.22 4.03
C LEU A 143 -14.59 -5.59 4.40
N VAL A 144 -14.74 -5.13 5.64
CA VAL A 144 -15.96 -4.44 6.10
C VAL A 144 -16.17 -3.14 5.32
N GLN A 145 -15.13 -2.35 5.15
CA GLN A 145 -15.20 -1.09 4.39
C GLN A 145 -15.59 -1.34 2.93
N ALA A 146 -14.98 -2.33 2.29
CA ALA A 146 -15.31 -2.72 0.93
C ALA A 146 -16.77 -3.21 0.80
N LEU A 147 -17.25 -4.01 1.77
CA LEU A 147 -18.63 -4.49 1.80
C LEU A 147 -19.65 -3.35 1.91
N ILE A 148 -19.41 -2.38 2.78
CA ILE A 148 -20.26 -1.18 2.93
C ILE A 148 -20.32 -0.45 1.58
N SER A 149 -19.16 -0.20 0.98
CA SER A 149 -19.08 0.50 -0.31
C SER A 149 -19.77 -0.27 -1.44
N LEU A 150 -19.70 -1.61 -1.46
CA LEU A 150 -20.40 -2.44 -2.47
C LEU A 150 -21.92 -2.46 -2.30
N LYS A 151 -22.42 -2.25 -1.08
CA LYS A 151 -23.88 -2.20 -0.79
C LYS A 151 -24.50 -0.83 -1.08
N ASP A 152 -23.71 0.21 -1.13
CA ASP A 152 -24.16 1.52 -1.57
C ASP A 152 -24.40 1.50 -3.09
N TYR A 153 -25.28 2.38 -3.60
CA TYR A 153 -25.55 2.48 -5.04
C TYR A 153 -24.30 2.98 -5.77
N LEU A 154 -23.58 2.05 -6.44
CA LEU A 154 -22.30 2.34 -7.08
C LEU A 154 -22.42 2.46 -8.60
N SER A 155 -21.66 3.38 -9.17
CA SER A 155 -21.36 3.38 -10.61
C SER A 155 -20.41 2.21 -10.95
N SER A 156 -20.43 1.77 -12.21
CA SER A 156 -19.51 0.71 -12.69
C SER A 156 -18.03 1.04 -12.46
N LYS A 157 -17.69 2.33 -12.43
CA LYS A 157 -16.32 2.78 -12.15
C LYS A 157 -15.94 2.58 -10.69
N GLU A 158 -16.84 2.87 -9.77
CA GLU A 158 -16.64 2.68 -8.32
C GLU A 158 -16.56 1.20 -7.97
N GLU A 159 -17.43 0.37 -8.59
CA GLU A 159 -17.33 -1.09 -8.46
C GLU A 159 -15.96 -1.61 -8.91
N GLY A 160 -15.49 -1.20 -10.07
CA GLY A 160 -14.18 -1.59 -10.59
C GLY A 160 -13.04 -1.19 -9.65
N PHE A 161 -13.13 -0.02 -9.02
CA PHE A 161 -12.15 0.41 -8.02
C PHE A 161 -12.17 -0.50 -6.78
N ILE A 162 -13.37 -0.79 -6.23
CA ILE A 162 -13.50 -1.64 -5.03
C ILE A 162 -13.03 -3.07 -5.31
N ARG A 163 -13.33 -3.63 -6.48
CA ARG A 163 -12.80 -4.94 -6.89
C ARG A 163 -11.28 -4.95 -6.97
N SER A 164 -10.68 -3.90 -7.52
CA SER A 164 -9.23 -3.74 -7.59
C SER A 164 -8.60 -3.60 -6.20
N PHE A 165 -9.23 -2.84 -5.31
CA PHE A 165 -8.84 -2.72 -3.90
C PHE A 165 -8.86 -4.08 -3.20
N LEU A 166 -9.99 -4.81 -3.27
CA LEU A 166 -10.14 -6.14 -2.68
C LEU A 166 -9.11 -7.13 -3.23
N ALA A 167 -8.85 -7.10 -4.54
CA ALA A 167 -7.86 -7.97 -5.15
C ALA A 167 -6.46 -7.76 -4.56
N ARG A 168 -6.06 -6.49 -4.35
CA ARG A 168 -4.77 -6.14 -3.73
C ARG A 168 -4.68 -6.60 -2.28
N VAL A 169 -5.73 -6.35 -1.49
CA VAL A 169 -5.78 -6.72 -0.07
C VAL A 169 -5.78 -8.24 0.10
N CYS A 170 -6.58 -8.96 -0.68
CA CYS A 170 -6.64 -10.43 -0.63
C CYS A 170 -5.35 -11.09 -1.13
N ALA A 171 -4.68 -10.52 -2.13
CA ALA A 171 -3.36 -10.98 -2.54
C ALA A 171 -2.32 -10.79 -1.44
N ALA A 172 -2.32 -9.63 -0.78
CA ALA A 172 -1.41 -9.33 0.32
C ALA A 172 -1.63 -10.22 1.56
N SER A 173 -2.87 -10.67 1.80
CA SER A 173 -3.20 -11.57 2.91
C SER A 173 -3.05 -13.06 2.57
N GLY A 174 -2.80 -13.41 1.31
CA GLY A 174 -2.77 -14.80 0.83
C GLY A 174 -4.15 -15.47 0.81
N ASP A 175 -5.24 -14.69 0.68
CA ASP A 175 -6.61 -15.20 0.65
C ASP A 175 -7.04 -15.60 -0.78
N ASP A 176 -6.62 -16.77 -1.22
CA ASP A 176 -6.91 -17.28 -2.58
C ASP A 176 -8.41 -17.49 -2.82
N TYR A 177 -9.17 -17.86 -1.77
CA TYR A 177 -10.62 -18.03 -1.86
C TYR A 177 -11.31 -16.72 -2.25
N MET A 178 -10.92 -15.63 -1.62
CA MET A 178 -11.45 -14.31 -1.95
C MET A 178 -10.96 -13.80 -3.29
N GLN A 179 -9.71 -14.09 -3.68
CA GLN A 179 -9.19 -13.71 -4.99
C GLN A 179 -10.02 -14.30 -6.15
N GLU A 180 -10.41 -15.58 -6.06
CA GLU A 180 -11.27 -16.22 -7.05
C GLU A 180 -12.66 -15.58 -7.08
N ALA A 181 -13.22 -15.28 -5.91
CA ALA A 181 -14.53 -14.64 -5.78
C ALA A 181 -14.60 -13.27 -6.47
N ILE A 182 -13.52 -12.48 -6.36
CA ILE A 182 -13.43 -11.14 -6.93
C ILE A 182 -13.44 -11.18 -8.46
N LYS A 183 -12.81 -12.18 -9.07
CA LYS A 183 -12.69 -12.33 -10.53
C LYS A 183 -14.01 -12.74 -11.21
N THR A 184 -14.77 -13.60 -10.57
CA THR A 184 -15.86 -14.33 -11.22
C THR A 184 -17.26 -13.96 -10.72
N GLY A 185 -17.39 -13.36 -9.54
CA GLY A 185 -18.68 -13.17 -8.85
C GLY A 185 -19.46 -11.94 -9.33
N TYR A 186 -20.80 -12.10 -9.43
CA TYR A 186 -21.72 -10.94 -9.41
C TYR A 186 -21.64 -10.26 -8.04
N ILE A 187 -22.04 -8.96 -7.98
CA ILE A 187 -21.95 -8.16 -6.73
C ILE A 187 -22.58 -8.87 -5.53
N ASP A 188 -23.77 -9.39 -5.68
CA ASP A 188 -24.48 -10.07 -4.57
C ASP A 188 -23.70 -11.28 -4.05
N GLN A 189 -23.11 -12.08 -4.97
CA GLN A 189 -22.30 -13.23 -4.62
C GLN A 189 -20.99 -12.81 -3.94
N LEU A 190 -20.38 -11.72 -4.42
CA LEU A 190 -19.18 -11.16 -3.81
C LEU A 190 -19.47 -10.66 -2.41
N CYS A 191 -20.56 -9.91 -2.21
CA CYS A 191 -20.98 -9.43 -0.88
C CYS A 191 -21.21 -10.60 0.09
N ALA A 192 -21.92 -11.66 -0.33
CA ALA A 192 -22.14 -12.83 0.51
C ALA A 192 -20.83 -13.53 0.91
N LYS A 193 -19.87 -13.63 0.00
CA LYS A 193 -18.55 -14.22 0.29
C LYS A 193 -17.71 -13.35 1.23
N ILE A 194 -17.76 -12.03 1.08
CA ILE A 194 -17.10 -11.09 2.00
C ILE A 194 -17.72 -11.21 3.40
N GLU A 195 -19.05 -11.23 3.53
CA GLU A 195 -19.74 -11.42 4.82
C GLU A 195 -19.33 -12.72 5.50
N HIS A 196 -19.30 -13.81 4.73
CA HIS A 196 -18.86 -15.11 5.25
C HIS A 196 -17.40 -15.03 5.74
N ARG A 197 -16.51 -14.41 4.98
CA ARG A 197 -15.09 -14.29 5.33
C ARG A 197 -14.88 -13.42 6.57
N ILE A 198 -15.61 -12.32 6.70
CA ILE A 198 -15.60 -11.45 7.89
C ILE A 198 -16.00 -12.26 9.14
N GLY A 199 -17.03 -13.12 9.01
CA GLY A 199 -17.47 -13.98 10.10
C GLY A 199 -16.47 -15.06 10.52
N GLN A 200 -15.58 -15.48 9.62
CA GLN A 200 -14.51 -16.44 9.93
C GLN A 200 -13.32 -15.82 10.66
N ILE A 201 -13.12 -14.51 10.54
CA ILE A 201 -12.06 -13.78 11.24
C ILE A 201 -12.58 -13.48 12.64
N ALA A 202 -12.15 -14.29 13.62
CA ALA A 202 -12.55 -14.13 15.01
C ALA A 202 -12.10 -12.76 15.55
N ILE A 203 -12.98 -12.10 16.29
CA ILE A 203 -12.61 -10.99 17.16
C ILE A 203 -12.21 -11.63 18.48
N LEU A 204 -10.92 -11.58 18.81
CA LEU A 204 -10.42 -11.96 20.13
C LEU A 204 -10.73 -10.86 21.12
#